data_23bac4d14d7f516abe913a08093b26bb
#
_entry.id   23bac4d14d7f516abe913a08093b26bb
#
_cell.length_a   1.000
_cell.length_b   1.000
_cell.length_c   1.000
_cell.angle_alpha   90.00
_cell.angle_beta   90.00
_cell.angle_gamma   90.00
#
_symmetry.space_group_name_H-M   'P 1'
#
loop_
_entity.id
_entity.type
_entity.pdbx_description
1 polymer ?
#
loop_
_entity_poly.entity_id
_entity_poly.type
_entity_poly.pdbx_seq_one_letter_code
_entity_poly.pdbx_strand_id
1 'polypeptide(L)'
;MPTLILIVKNHATNRRLEILEPFLKRQGFVFDNYKNEKNSDGYFVMATFKKGRKKFIINYKDSIRQVIYQFDNSIVCHDFYLVQLGLSDKKQLLNFQSDNKLIAFKHLLEDFEFLVDDFFNGNCIKLKEFSKRQDNVITIHNEKLRGEYNIKFDEFRIETARLDFTKKNYKRSLEIFNTVEHKNLLIELDNKIIKYCERHI
;
A
#
# COMPACT_ATOMS: atom_id res chain seq x y z
N MET A 1 28.48 -28.80 -9.02
CA MET A 1 28.95 -27.55 -8.37
C MET A 1 28.01 -26.45 -8.77
N PRO A 2 27.18 -25.89 -7.90
CA PRO A 2 26.31 -24.76 -8.26
C PRO A 2 27.17 -23.50 -8.30
N THR A 3 27.13 -22.85 -9.42
CA THR A 3 27.79 -21.59 -9.75
C THR A 3 27.35 -20.52 -8.74
N LEU A 4 28.31 -19.97 -8.02
CA LEU A 4 28.12 -18.78 -7.18
C LEU A 4 27.70 -17.64 -8.11
N ILE A 5 26.42 -17.32 -8.13
CA ILE A 5 25.92 -16.15 -8.80
C ILE A 5 26.51 -14.94 -8.08
N LEU A 6 27.28 -14.17 -8.83
CA LEU A 6 27.94 -12.95 -8.42
C LEU A 6 26.88 -11.95 -7.95
N ILE A 7 26.60 -11.93 -6.65
CA ILE A 7 25.76 -10.90 -6.04
C ILE A 7 26.58 -9.62 -6.06
N VAL A 8 26.24 -8.73 -6.98
CA VAL A 8 26.83 -7.39 -7.05
C VAL A 8 26.66 -6.73 -5.68
N LYS A 9 27.78 -6.53 -5.04
CA LYS A 9 27.94 -6.08 -3.68
C LYS A 9 27.48 -4.64 -3.50
N ASN A 10 26.27 -4.48 -3.02
CA ASN A 10 25.95 -3.32 -2.22
C ASN A 10 26.12 -3.72 -0.74
N HIS A 11 27.30 -3.54 -0.19
CA HIS A 11 27.69 -4.03 1.15
C HIS A 11 26.72 -3.62 2.27
N ALA A 12 26.07 -2.47 2.15
CA ALA A 12 25.09 -2.02 3.15
C ALA A 12 23.76 -2.80 3.08
N THR A 13 23.39 -3.29 1.91
CA THR A 13 22.13 -4.04 1.65
C THR A 13 22.20 -5.45 2.24
N ASN A 14 23.37 -6.11 2.14
CA ASN A 14 23.55 -7.47 2.64
C ASN A 14 23.50 -7.54 4.17
N ARG A 15 24.17 -6.63 4.90
CA ARG A 15 24.22 -6.64 6.38
C ARG A 15 22.84 -6.64 7.04
N ARG A 16 21.84 -6.05 6.40
CA ARG A 16 20.48 -5.98 6.94
C ARG A 16 19.75 -7.31 6.84
N LEU A 17 19.85 -7.97 5.71
CA LEU A 17 19.26 -9.30 5.52
C LEU A 17 19.98 -10.37 6.33
N GLU A 18 21.28 -10.20 6.60
CA GLU A 18 22.07 -11.09 7.45
C GLU A 18 21.49 -11.26 8.86
N ILE A 19 20.71 -10.28 9.35
CA ILE A 19 20.00 -10.37 10.63
C ILE A 19 18.87 -11.39 10.56
N LEU A 20 18.12 -11.43 9.44
CA LEU A 20 16.95 -12.29 9.26
C LEU A 20 17.33 -13.69 8.76
N GLU A 21 18.41 -13.79 8.03
CA GLU A 21 18.80 -15.00 7.30
C GLU A 21 18.95 -16.24 8.18
N PRO A 22 19.59 -16.21 9.37
CA PRO A 22 19.71 -17.37 10.24
C PRO A 22 18.36 -17.93 10.69
N PHE A 23 17.38 -17.06 11.00
CA PHE A 23 16.04 -17.48 11.35
C PHE A 23 15.34 -18.10 10.14
N LEU A 24 15.33 -17.40 9.01
CA LEU A 24 14.66 -17.87 7.79
C LEU A 24 15.22 -19.22 7.32
N LYS A 25 16.54 -19.42 7.38
CA LYS A 25 17.19 -20.70 7.07
C LYS A 25 16.74 -21.81 8.02
N ARG A 26 16.68 -21.56 9.33
CA ARG A 26 16.18 -22.56 10.28
C ARG A 26 14.74 -22.94 9.98
N GLN A 27 13.93 -22.00 9.50
CA GLN A 27 12.54 -22.25 9.11
C GLN A 27 12.45 -22.89 7.69
N GLY A 28 13.56 -23.18 7.03
CA GLY A 28 13.60 -23.81 5.71
C GLY A 28 13.32 -22.86 4.54
N PHE A 29 13.37 -21.56 4.77
CA PHE A 29 13.31 -20.56 3.69
C PHE A 29 14.68 -20.39 3.05
N VAL A 30 14.69 -20.29 1.73
CA VAL A 30 15.87 -19.98 0.94
C VAL A 30 15.68 -18.63 0.26
N PHE A 31 16.77 -17.89 0.13
CA PHE A 31 16.76 -16.65 -0.63
C PHE A 31 16.46 -16.96 -2.10
N ASP A 32 15.48 -16.25 -2.68
CA ASP A 32 15.05 -16.46 -4.06
C ASP A 32 15.62 -15.38 -4.99
N ASN A 33 15.30 -14.13 -4.72
CA ASN A 33 15.80 -13.03 -5.51
C ASN A 33 15.72 -11.69 -4.75
N TYR A 34 16.34 -10.65 -5.32
CA TYR A 34 16.05 -9.28 -4.99
C TYR A 34 15.85 -8.45 -6.26
N LYS A 35 15.07 -7.40 -6.15
CA LYS A 35 14.84 -6.41 -7.20
C LYS A 35 15.02 -5.01 -6.66
N ASN A 36 15.57 -4.13 -7.48
CA ASN A 36 15.54 -2.70 -7.24
C ASN A 36 14.27 -2.15 -7.90
N GLU A 37 13.39 -1.60 -7.09
CA GLU A 37 12.13 -1.03 -7.52
C GLU A 37 12.15 0.48 -7.29
N LYS A 38 11.27 1.22 -7.98
CA LYS A 38 11.11 2.67 -7.83
C LYS A 38 9.63 3.00 -7.70
N ASN A 39 9.31 3.85 -6.72
CA ASN A 39 7.99 4.46 -6.58
C ASN A 39 8.12 5.98 -6.41
N SER A 40 7.02 6.66 -6.04
CA SER A 40 7.00 8.11 -5.76
C SER A 40 8.04 8.53 -4.71
N ASP A 41 8.34 7.66 -3.73
CA ASP A 41 9.27 7.94 -2.63
C ASP A 41 10.72 7.57 -2.96
N GLY A 42 10.98 7.16 -4.20
CA GLY A 42 12.30 6.83 -4.72
C GLY A 42 12.58 5.32 -4.79
N TYR A 43 13.87 4.97 -4.89
CA TYR A 43 14.31 3.59 -5.03
C TYR A 43 14.23 2.83 -3.71
N PHE A 44 13.87 1.55 -3.78
CA PHE A 44 13.91 0.59 -2.67
C PHE A 44 14.30 -0.79 -3.19
N VAL A 45 14.68 -1.66 -2.27
CA VAL A 45 15.01 -3.06 -2.55
C VAL A 45 13.86 -3.93 -2.08
N MET A 46 13.44 -4.85 -2.95
CA MET A 46 12.52 -5.93 -2.60
C MET A 46 13.29 -7.24 -2.57
N ALA A 47 13.40 -7.86 -1.41
CA ALA A 47 14.02 -9.17 -1.25
C ALA A 47 12.94 -10.22 -0.98
N THR A 48 13.08 -11.38 -1.64
CA THR A 48 12.14 -12.49 -1.54
C THR A 48 12.84 -13.75 -1.05
N PHE A 49 12.24 -14.43 -0.08
CA PHE A 49 12.62 -15.73 0.42
C PHE A 49 11.48 -16.73 0.19
N LYS A 50 11.79 -17.98 -0.15
CA LYS A 50 10.80 -19.02 -0.48
C LYS A 50 10.98 -20.29 0.34
N LYS A 51 9.84 -20.92 0.67
CA LYS A 51 9.74 -22.30 1.21
C LYS A 51 8.52 -22.97 0.59
N GLY A 52 8.73 -23.78 -0.44
CA GLY A 52 7.62 -24.36 -1.20
C GLY A 52 6.70 -23.28 -1.77
N ARG A 53 5.43 -23.29 -1.34
CA ARG A 53 4.40 -22.32 -1.78
C ARG A 53 4.39 -21.01 -0.97
N LYS A 54 5.21 -20.92 0.07
CA LYS A 54 5.32 -19.74 0.92
C LYS A 54 6.36 -18.79 0.37
N LYS A 55 6.07 -17.48 0.45
CA LYS A 55 7.04 -16.42 0.18
C LYS A 55 7.02 -15.41 1.32
N PHE A 56 8.19 -15.07 1.80
CA PHE A 56 8.43 -13.93 2.66
C PHE A 56 9.07 -12.83 1.82
N ILE A 57 8.47 -11.66 1.79
CA ILE A 57 8.91 -10.54 0.96
C ILE A 57 9.12 -9.33 1.88
N ILE A 58 10.26 -8.68 1.73
CA ILE A 58 10.60 -7.48 2.49
C ILE A 58 11.03 -6.37 1.54
N ASN A 59 10.36 -5.22 1.67
CA ASN A 59 10.69 -4.00 0.96
C ASN A 59 11.40 -3.04 1.91
N TYR A 60 12.60 -2.62 1.56
CA TYR A 60 13.41 -1.74 2.39
C TYR A 60 14.31 -0.83 1.54
N LYS A 61 14.69 0.29 2.12
CA LYS A 61 15.74 1.18 1.62
C LYS A 61 16.72 1.44 2.76
N ASP A 62 16.47 2.46 3.50
CA ASP A 62 17.20 2.79 4.72
C ASP A 62 16.63 2.07 5.93
N SER A 63 15.32 1.90 5.99
CA SER A 63 14.56 1.14 6.95
C SER A 63 13.58 0.20 6.24
N ILE A 64 12.92 -0.67 6.98
CA ILE A 64 11.86 -1.53 6.48
C ILE A 64 10.67 -0.64 6.10
N ARG A 65 10.18 -0.79 4.88
CA ARG A 65 9.01 -0.09 4.37
C ARG A 65 7.75 -0.97 4.43
N GLN A 66 7.94 -2.24 4.10
CA GLN A 66 6.84 -3.19 4.05
C GLN A 66 7.36 -4.60 4.23
N VAL A 67 6.60 -5.41 4.94
CA VAL A 67 6.82 -6.85 5.09
C VAL A 67 5.55 -7.57 4.67
N ILE A 68 5.69 -8.59 3.84
CA ILE A 68 4.59 -9.31 3.22
C ILE A 68 4.81 -10.80 3.40
N TYR A 69 3.75 -11.50 3.81
CA TYR A 69 3.66 -12.95 3.87
C TYR A 69 2.71 -13.42 2.79
N GLN A 70 3.17 -14.34 1.94
CA GLN A 70 2.38 -14.89 0.86
C GLN A 70 2.35 -16.42 0.95
N PHE A 71 1.17 -16.99 0.78
CA PHE A 71 0.94 -18.41 0.57
C PHE A 71 -0.01 -18.59 -0.60
N ASP A 72 0.47 -19.15 -1.71
CA ASP A 72 -0.25 -19.15 -2.99
C ASP A 72 -0.67 -17.73 -3.42
N ASN A 73 -1.98 -17.52 -3.58
CA ASN A 73 -2.57 -16.22 -3.93
C ASN A 73 -2.96 -15.38 -2.71
N SER A 74 -2.84 -15.94 -1.49
CA SER A 74 -3.18 -15.21 -0.26
C SER A 74 -1.99 -14.38 0.19
N ILE A 75 -2.22 -13.08 0.43
CA ILE A 75 -1.19 -12.09 0.78
C ILE A 75 -1.64 -11.33 2.02
N VAL A 76 -0.76 -11.21 3.00
CA VAL A 76 -1.01 -10.43 4.22
C VAL A 76 0.21 -9.58 4.54
N CYS A 77 -0.02 -8.30 4.84
CA CYS A 77 1.01 -7.41 5.36
C CYS A 77 1.28 -7.69 6.84
N HIS A 78 2.51 -7.49 7.29
CA HIS A 78 2.97 -7.79 8.64
C HIS A 78 2.10 -7.14 9.74
N ASP A 79 1.89 -5.83 9.64
CA ASP A 79 1.09 -5.11 10.62
C ASP A 79 -0.33 -5.64 10.71
N PHE A 80 -0.96 -5.87 9.57
CA PHE A 80 -2.32 -6.41 9.53
C PHE A 80 -2.38 -7.82 10.12
N TYR A 81 -1.37 -8.65 9.85
CA TYR A 81 -1.28 -10.01 10.38
C TYR A 81 -1.26 -10.01 11.91
N LEU A 82 -0.36 -9.22 12.52
CA LEU A 82 -0.24 -9.12 13.97
C LEU A 82 -1.50 -8.52 14.62
N VAL A 83 -2.09 -7.50 14.00
CA VAL A 83 -3.37 -6.91 14.46
C VAL A 83 -4.48 -7.97 14.49
N GLN A 84 -4.63 -8.76 13.43
CA GLN A 84 -5.64 -9.82 13.35
C GLN A 84 -5.38 -10.97 14.32
N LEU A 85 -4.14 -11.18 14.74
CA LEU A 85 -3.76 -12.13 15.80
C LEU A 85 -4.00 -11.57 17.22
N GLY A 86 -4.42 -10.30 17.35
CA GLY A 86 -4.57 -9.63 18.66
C GLY A 86 -3.24 -9.28 19.33
N LEU A 87 -2.19 -9.07 18.54
CA LEU A 87 -0.81 -8.84 19.01
C LEU A 87 -0.31 -7.41 18.76
N SER A 88 -1.23 -6.46 18.52
CA SER A 88 -0.88 -5.05 18.26
C SER A 88 0.04 -4.46 19.33
N ASP A 89 -0.24 -4.75 20.61
CA ASP A 89 0.50 -4.20 21.74
C ASP A 89 1.85 -4.91 22.00
N LYS A 90 2.04 -6.09 21.38
CA LYS A 90 3.26 -6.89 21.51
C LYS A 90 4.21 -6.72 20.34
N LYS A 91 3.75 -6.11 19.27
CA LYS A 91 4.53 -5.88 18.07
C LYS A 91 5.74 -5.00 18.36
N GLN A 92 6.92 -5.45 17.91
CA GLN A 92 8.20 -4.73 18.11
C GLN A 92 8.56 -3.87 16.89
N LEU A 93 8.24 -4.33 15.67
CA LEU A 93 8.43 -3.54 14.47
C LEU A 93 7.43 -2.39 14.41
N LEU A 94 7.89 -1.17 14.60
CA LEU A 94 7.07 0.04 14.53
C LEU A 94 7.15 0.69 13.15
N ASN A 95 6.08 1.36 12.73
CA ASN A 95 6.02 2.03 11.43
C ASN A 95 6.97 3.23 11.32
N PHE A 96 7.31 3.85 12.46
CA PHE A 96 8.23 4.98 12.53
C PHE A 96 9.48 4.54 13.25
N GLN A 97 10.58 4.39 12.51
CA GLN A 97 11.81 3.84 13.01
C GLN A 97 12.76 4.95 13.50
N SER A 98 13.49 4.61 14.57
CA SER A 98 14.62 5.41 15.05
C SER A 98 15.74 5.51 14.00
N ASP A 99 16.68 6.41 14.21
CA ASP A 99 17.85 6.62 13.33
C ASP A 99 18.71 5.38 13.12
N ASN A 100 18.59 4.37 13.98
CA ASN A 100 19.30 3.11 13.83
C ASN A 100 18.55 2.15 12.90
N LYS A 101 18.97 2.14 11.66
CA LYS A 101 18.37 1.37 10.57
C LYS A 101 18.39 -0.15 10.75
N LEU A 102 19.29 -0.69 11.59
CA LEU A 102 19.40 -2.13 11.88
C LEU A 102 18.41 -2.59 12.96
N ILE A 103 17.98 -1.70 13.84
CA ILE A 103 17.02 -2.03 14.91
C ILE A 103 15.71 -2.55 14.32
N ALA A 104 15.22 -1.97 13.23
CA ALA A 104 14.01 -2.43 12.57
C ALA A 104 14.05 -3.92 12.19
N PHE A 105 15.19 -4.40 11.70
CA PHE A 105 15.37 -5.80 11.33
C PHE A 105 15.42 -6.73 12.54
N LYS A 106 15.95 -6.26 13.69
CA LYS A 106 15.92 -7.00 14.94
C LYS A 106 14.49 -7.11 15.49
N HIS A 107 13.77 -5.99 15.52
CA HIS A 107 12.37 -5.97 15.93
C HIS A 107 11.49 -6.87 15.03
N LEU A 108 11.69 -6.85 13.71
CA LEU A 108 11.02 -7.78 12.83
C LEU A 108 11.35 -9.24 13.15
N LEU A 109 12.60 -9.54 13.51
CA LEU A 109 13.01 -10.88 13.91
C LEU A 109 12.31 -11.34 15.20
N GLU A 110 12.11 -10.43 16.17
CA GLU A 110 11.35 -10.69 17.39
C GLU A 110 9.90 -10.97 17.07
N ASP A 111 9.28 -10.20 16.16
CA ASP A 111 7.91 -10.40 15.73
C ASP A 111 7.70 -11.73 14.98
N PHE A 112 8.73 -12.30 14.36
CA PHE A 112 8.62 -13.60 13.68
C PHE A 112 8.20 -14.75 14.60
N GLU A 113 8.54 -14.68 15.89
CA GLU A 113 8.17 -15.70 16.86
C GLU A 113 6.65 -15.86 16.98
N PHE A 114 5.88 -14.79 16.79
CA PHE A 114 4.41 -14.82 16.79
C PHE A 114 3.82 -15.54 15.56
N LEU A 115 4.61 -15.70 14.50
CA LEU A 115 4.16 -16.24 13.22
C LEU A 115 4.69 -17.65 12.94
N VAL A 116 5.47 -18.23 13.87
CA VAL A 116 6.09 -19.55 13.69
C VAL A 116 5.03 -20.62 13.42
N ASP A 117 3.97 -20.67 14.21
CA ASP A 117 2.98 -21.74 14.17
C ASP A 117 2.00 -21.65 13.00
N ASP A 118 1.80 -20.47 12.42
CA ASP A 118 0.91 -20.34 11.26
C ASP A 118 1.70 -20.20 9.96
N PHE A 119 2.54 -19.16 9.85
CA PHE A 119 3.24 -18.89 8.59
C PHE A 119 4.50 -19.72 8.39
N PHE A 120 5.44 -19.72 9.34
CA PHE A 120 6.74 -20.32 9.07
C PHE A 120 6.68 -21.85 9.03
N ASN A 121 6.04 -22.50 10.03
CA ASN A 121 5.94 -23.96 10.14
C ASN A 121 4.54 -24.51 9.89
N GLY A 122 3.50 -23.70 10.11
CA GLY A 122 2.11 -24.14 9.98
C GLY A 122 1.58 -24.18 8.55
N ASN A 123 0.28 -24.35 8.43
CA ASN A 123 -0.45 -24.50 7.16
C ASN A 123 -1.03 -23.20 6.62
N CYS A 124 -0.67 -22.05 7.18
CA CYS A 124 -1.12 -20.72 6.77
C CYS A 124 -2.65 -20.56 6.80
N ILE A 125 -3.33 -21.18 7.78
CA ILE A 125 -4.81 -21.13 7.88
C ILE A 125 -5.26 -19.72 8.21
N LYS A 126 -4.65 -19.11 9.24
CA LYS A 126 -4.94 -17.73 9.64
C LYS A 126 -4.52 -16.73 8.56
N LEU A 127 -3.38 -16.96 7.92
CA LEU A 127 -2.95 -16.13 6.79
C LEU A 127 -4.02 -16.08 5.68
N LYS A 128 -4.58 -17.21 5.28
CA LYS A 128 -5.62 -17.27 4.24
C LYS A 128 -6.89 -16.54 4.65
N GLU A 129 -7.30 -16.70 5.91
CA GLU A 129 -8.47 -16.00 6.45
C GLU A 129 -8.24 -14.48 6.46
N PHE A 130 -7.09 -14.05 6.96
CA PHE A 130 -6.76 -12.63 7.10
C PHE A 130 -6.50 -11.96 5.76
N SER A 131 -5.99 -12.67 4.75
CA SER A 131 -5.88 -12.17 3.39
C SER A 131 -7.23 -11.70 2.86
N LYS A 132 -8.28 -12.51 3.01
CA LYS A 132 -9.63 -12.13 2.59
C LYS A 132 -10.16 -10.89 3.33
N ARG A 133 -9.88 -10.79 4.64
CA ARG A 133 -10.27 -9.61 5.44
C ARG A 133 -9.51 -8.36 5.00
N GLN A 134 -8.21 -8.48 4.73
CA GLN A 134 -7.37 -7.38 4.25
C GLN A 134 -7.87 -6.86 2.90
N ASP A 135 -8.19 -7.75 1.97
CA ASP A 135 -8.71 -7.38 0.65
C ASP A 135 -10.04 -6.59 0.79
N ASN A 136 -10.93 -7.02 1.66
CA ASN A 136 -12.17 -6.31 1.95
C ASN A 136 -11.92 -4.91 2.52
N VAL A 137 -11.00 -4.78 3.49
CA VAL A 137 -10.65 -3.48 4.09
C VAL A 137 -10.08 -2.54 3.03
N ILE A 138 -9.18 -3.05 2.18
CA ILE A 138 -8.58 -2.27 1.08
C ILE A 138 -9.66 -1.83 0.08
N THR A 139 -10.58 -2.71 -0.27
CA THR A 139 -11.69 -2.39 -1.20
C THR A 139 -12.56 -1.28 -0.64
N ILE A 140 -13.05 -1.41 0.61
CA ILE A 140 -13.87 -0.39 1.26
C ILE A 140 -13.13 0.96 1.35
N HIS A 141 -11.84 0.94 1.70
CA HIS A 141 -11.04 2.15 1.79
C HIS A 141 -10.88 2.83 0.42
N ASN A 142 -10.60 2.05 -0.63
CA ASN A 142 -10.47 2.57 -1.99
C ASN A 142 -11.78 3.14 -2.53
N GLU A 143 -12.91 2.50 -2.25
CA GLU A 143 -14.23 3.00 -2.61
C GLU A 143 -14.54 4.35 -1.92
N LYS A 144 -14.22 4.45 -0.62
CA LYS A 144 -14.36 5.70 0.13
C LYS A 144 -13.49 6.81 -0.46
N LEU A 145 -12.21 6.54 -0.69
CA LEU A 145 -11.30 7.52 -1.30
C LEU A 145 -11.80 7.96 -2.68
N ARG A 146 -12.25 7.02 -3.51
CA ARG A 146 -12.81 7.33 -4.82
C ARG A 146 -14.03 8.25 -4.72
N GLY A 147 -14.92 8.00 -3.76
CA GLY A 147 -16.06 8.89 -3.48
C GLY A 147 -15.62 10.31 -3.09
N GLU A 148 -14.64 10.42 -2.19
CA GLU A 148 -14.10 11.71 -1.76
C GLU A 148 -13.41 12.47 -2.91
N TYR A 149 -12.69 11.78 -3.79
CA TYR A 149 -12.07 12.38 -4.99
C TYR A 149 -13.12 12.88 -5.98
N ASN A 150 -14.18 12.11 -6.22
CA ASN A 150 -15.24 12.51 -7.14
C ASN A 150 -15.96 13.77 -6.65
N ILE A 151 -16.24 13.89 -5.35
CA ILE A 151 -16.83 15.09 -4.75
C ILE A 151 -15.93 16.31 -4.97
N LYS A 152 -14.64 16.22 -4.63
CA LYS A 152 -13.68 17.31 -4.83
C LYS A 152 -13.54 17.71 -6.30
N PHE A 153 -13.61 16.74 -7.18
CA PHE A 153 -13.54 16.99 -8.62
C PHE A 153 -14.79 17.74 -9.12
N ASP A 154 -15.95 17.42 -8.59
CA ASP A 154 -17.18 18.14 -8.90
C ASP A 154 -17.18 19.56 -8.31
N GLU A 155 -16.66 19.77 -7.10
CA GLU A 155 -16.45 21.11 -6.53
C GLU A 155 -15.57 21.97 -7.46
N PHE A 156 -14.44 21.41 -7.93
CA PHE A 156 -13.57 22.10 -8.88
C PHE A 156 -14.26 22.40 -10.24
N ARG A 157 -15.09 21.47 -10.76
CA ARG A 157 -15.91 21.70 -11.96
C ARG A 157 -16.87 22.87 -11.75
N ILE A 158 -17.58 22.93 -10.62
CA ILE A 158 -18.51 24.00 -10.30
C ILE A 158 -17.79 25.34 -10.27
N GLU A 159 -16.65 25.45 -9.60
CA GLU A 159 -15.86 26.67 -9.58
C GLU A 159 -15.39 27.08 -10.98
N THR A 160 -14.93 26.14 -11.78
CA THR A 160 -14.51 26.38 -13.17
C THR A 160 -15.68 26.90 -14.02
N ALA A 161 -16.86 26.30 -13.89
CA ALA A 161 -18.07 26.71 -14.60
C ALA A 161 -18.49 28.14 -14.22
N ARG A 162 -18.41 28.50 -12.92
CA ARG A 162 -18.68 29.88 -12.44
C ARG A 162 -17.70 30.87 -13.06
N LEU A 163 -16.40 30.52 -13.13
CA LEU A 163 -15.38 31.37 -13.76
C LEU A 163 -15.62 31.57 -15.26
N ASP A 164 -16.01 30.52 -15.97
CA ASP A 164 -16.35 30.63 -17.40
C ASP A 164 -17.61 31.49 -17.61
N PHE A 165 -18.60 31.40 -16.73
CA PHE A 165 -19.78 32.28 -16.73
C PHE A 165 -19.38 33.74 -16.58
N THR A 166 -18.52 34.11 -15.62
CA THR A 166 -18.05 35.48 -15.42
C THR A 166 -17.30 36.04 -16.64
N LYS A 167 -16.62 35.15 -17.40
CA LYS A 167 -15.97 35.48 -18.67
C LYS A 167 -16.90 35.51 -19.88
N LYS A 168 -18.21 35.36 -19.67
CA LYS A 168 -19.25 35.28 -20.69
C LYS A 168 -19.10 34.08 -21.65
N ASN A 169 -18.37 33.04 -21.22
CA ASN A 169 -18.24 31.75 -21.94
C ASN A 169 -19.42 30.83 -21.62
N TYR A 170 -20.64 31.27 -21.91
CA TYR A 170 -21.87 30.60 -21.44
C TYR A 170 -21.98 29.15 -21.89
N LYS A 171 -21.63 28.87 -23.15
CA LYS A 171 -21.64 27.49 -23.67
C LYS A 171 -20.73 26.57 -22.88
N ARG A 172 -19.48 26.96 -22.65
CA ARG A 172 -18.52 26.16 -21.89
C ARG A 172 -18.92 26.02 -20.43
N SER A 173 -19.44 27.09 -19.82
CA SER A 173 -19.96 27.05 -18.45
C SER A 173 -21.05 25.98 -18.32
N LEU A 174 -22.03 25.97 -19.25
CA LEU A 174 -23.11 24.99 -19.24
C LEU A 174 -22.60 23.56 -19.47
N GLU A 175 -21.69 23.37 -20.42
CA GLU A 175 -21.06 22.07 -20.67
C GLU A 175 -20.41 21.51 -19.40
N ILE A 176 -19.67 22.33 -18.64
CA ILE A 176 -19.01 21.91 -17.39
C ILE A 176 -20.06 21.59 -16.31
N PHE A 177 -21.06 22.41 -16.08
CA PHE A 177 -22.12 22.11 -15.11
C PHE A 177 -22.84 20.80 -15.41
N ASN A 178 -23.01 20.45 -16.69
CA ASN A 178 -23.62 19.19 -17.10
C ASN A 178 -22.77 17.96 -16.76
N THR A 179 -21.45 18.12 -16.62
CA THR A 179 -20.54 17.03 -16.22
C THR A 179 -20.48 16.80 -14.71
N VAL A 180 -21.07 17.65 -13.88
CA VAL A 180 -21.12 17.48 -12.42
C VAL A 180 -22.01 16.28 -12.10
N GLU A 181 -21.47 15.27 -11.43
CA GLU A 181 -22.19 14.05 -11.05
C GLU A 181 -23.02 14.27 -9.77
N HIS A 182 -22.44 14.93 -8.76
CA HIS A 182 -23.06 15.19 -7.46
C HIS A 182 -23.90 16.47 -7.52
N LYS A 183 -25.10 16.38 -8.09
CA LYS A 183 -26.00 17.54 -8.28
C LYS A 183 -26.40 18.24 -6.96
N ASN A 184 -26.32 17.57 -5.84
CA ASN A 184 -26.55 18.14 -4.50
C ASN A 184 -25.49 19.17 -4.08
N LEU A 185 -24.36 19.27 -4.77
CA LEU A 185 -23.34 20.30 -4.56
C LEU A 185 -23.72 21.63 -5.23
N LEU A 186 -24.64 21.61 -6.17
CA LEU A 186 -25.12 22.81 -6.86
C LEU A 186 -26.02 23.63 -5.93
N ILE A 187 -25.62 24.88 -5.66
CA ILE A 187 -26.41 25.82 -4.88
C ILE A 187 -27.40 26.55 -5.79
N GLU A 188 -28.29 27.37 -5.16
CA GLU A 188 -29.31 28.13 -5.89
C GLU A 188 -28.71 29.06 -6.96
N LEU A 189 -27.54 29.63 -6.70
CA LEU A 189 -26.83 30.48 -7.64
C LEU A 189 -26.43 29.70 -8.90
N ASP A 190 -25.93 28.50 -8.74
CA ASP A 190 -25.51 27.64 -9.87
C ASP A 190 -26.69 27.31 -10.78
N ASN A 191 -27.82 26.99 -10.15
CA ASN A 191 -29.05 26.71 -10.90
C ASN A 191 -29.55 27.95 -11.66
N LYS A 192 -29.35 29.18 -11.13
CA LYS A 192 -29.66 30.43 -11.85
C LYS A 192 -28.68 30.64 -13.03
N ILE A 193 -27.39 30.36 -12.82
CA ILE A 193 -26.37 30.44 -13.88
C ILE A 193 -26.69 29.49 -15.00
N ILE A 194 -26.99 28.21 -14.68
CA ILE A 194 -27.36 27.19 -15.68
C ILE A 194 -28.54 27.68 -16.55
N LYS A 195 -29.63 28.10 -15.91
CA LYS A 195 -30.82 28.65 -16.61
C LYS A 195 -30.50 29.87 -17.45
N TYR A 196 -29.58 30.71 -16.98
CA TYR A 196 -29.15 31.87 -17.77
C TYR A 196 -28.37 31.44 -19.00
N CYS A 197 -27.42 30.51 -18.86
CA CYS A 197 -26.64 29.96 -19.98
C CYS A 197 -27.54 29.31 -21.02
N GLU A 198 -28.50 28.49 -20.61
CA GLU A 198 -29.46 27.81 -21.52
C GLU A 198 -30.25 28.80 -22.41
N ARG A 199 -30.48 30.03 -21.93
CA ARG A 199 -31.23 31.06 -22.68
C ARG A 199 -30.36 31.90 -23.61
N HIS A 200 -29.03 31.86 -23.45
CA HIS A 200 -28.11 32.79 -24.13
C HIS A 200 -27.07 32.05 -24.98
N ILE A 201 -27.26 30.75 -25.21
CA ILE A 201 -26.54 29.93 -26.18
C ILE A 201 -27.44 29.69 -27.41
#